data_956cac19a1c7a8bb8f94f914c407aaf4
#
_entry.id   956cac19a1c7a8bb8f94f914c407aaf4
#
_cell.length_a   1.000
_cell.length_b   1.000
_cell.length_c   1.000
_cell.angle_alpha   90.00
_cell.angle_beta   90.00
_cell.angle_gamma   90.00
#
_symmetry.space_group_name_H-M   'P 1'
#
loop_
_entity.id
_entity.type
_entity.pdbx_description
1 polymer ?
#
loop_
_entity_poly.entity_id
_entity_poly.type
_entity_poly.pdbx_seq_one_letter_code
_entity_poly.pdbx_strand_id
1 'polypeptide(L)'
;MKIGILTWLHNGNYGSILQAYALQKALRNQGYQTENIDYAPSTVKKVENLIKNKNSLKLFLEKWDAYCAKKVAGSPRELSEKQKKFDDFRENYINITRRYSSPKEVATIDGEFDAYICGSDQIWSPVLLNPVFYFDFLSDTERKIAYACSFGVSSIKGKK
;
A
#
# COMPACT_ATOMS: atom_id res chain seq x y z
N MET A 1 20.81 9.34 -7.04
CA MET A 1 20.29 8.19 -6.26
C MET A 1 18.82 8.01 -6.59
N LYS A 2 18.43 6.80 -6.99
CA LYS A 2 17.03 6.44 -7.35
C LYS A 2 16.39 5.70 -6.18
N ILE A 3 15.21 6.14 -5.74
CA ILE A 3 14.52 5.61 -4.55
C ILE A 3 13.16 5.06 -4.95
N GLY A 4 12.89 3.81 -4.59
CA GLY A 4 11.58 3.17 -4.70
C GLY A 4 10.76 3.39 -3.42
N ILE A 5 9.53 3.89 -3.54
CA ILE A 5 8.62 4.15 -2.42
C ILE A 5 7.47 3.15 -2.48
N LEU A 6 7.29 2.36 -1.43
CA LEU A 6 6.21 1.38 -1.31
C LEU A 6 5.19 1.82 -0.26
N THR A 7 3.99 2.16 -0.69
CA THR A 7 2.89 2.58 0.19
C THR A 7 1.52 2.27 -0.44
N TRP A 8 0.43 2.61 0.26
CA TRP A 8 -0.92 2.41 -0.25
C TRP A 8 -1.30 3.46 -1.31
N LEU A 9 -1.47 3.04 -2.57
CA LEU A 9 -1.88 3.91 -3.69
C LEU A 9 -3.33 3.69 -4.14
N HIS A 10 -3.96 2.58 -3.74
CA HIS A 10 -5.26 2.13 -4.31
C HIS A 10 -6.36 1.92 -3.26
N ASN A 11 -6.24 2.49 -2.08
CA ASN A 11 -7.22 2.29 -1.00
C ASN A 11 -8.37 3.30 -0.99
N GLY A 12 -8.40 4.25 -1.93
CA GLY A 12 -9.43 5.30 -2.02
C GLY A 12 -9.47 6.25 -0.83
N ASN A 13 -8.34 6.40 -0.12
CA ASN A 13 -8.18 7.29 1.04
C ASN A 13 -7.32 8.50 0.66
N TYR A 14 -7.83 9.71 0.87
CA TYR A 14 -7.11 10.95 0.59
C TYR A 14 -5.81 11.06 1.40
N GLY A 15 -5.83 10.67 2.67
CA GLY A 15 -4.62 10.66 3.51
C GLY A 15 -3.52 9.79 2.92
N SER A 16 -3.84 8.59 2.46
CA SER A 16 -2.85 7.67 1.88
C SER A 16 -2.23 8.19 0.60
N ILE A 17 -3.03 8.77 -0.31
CA ILE A 17 -2.48 9.28 -1.58
C ILE A 17 -1.68 10.56 -1.38
N LEU A 18 -2.15 11.47 -0.50
CA LEU A 18 -1.45 12.71 -0.20
C LEU A 18 -0.12 12.49 0.52
N GLN A 19 -0.04 11.51 1.43
CA GLN A 19 1.24 11.18 2.07
C GLN A 19 2.24 10.57 1.09
N ALA A 20 1.79 9.73 0.14
CA ALA A 20 2.64 9.19 -0.91
C ALA A 20 3.22 10.31 -1.79
N TYR A 21 2.37 11.25 -2.20
CA TYR A 21 2.79 12.44 -2.93
C TYR A 21 3.77 13.32 -2.13
N ALA A 22 3.47 13.58 -0.84
CA ALA A 22 4.30 14.42 0.00
C ALA A 22 5.70 13.83 0.22
N LEU A 23 5.80 12.52 0.49
CA LEU A 23 7.08 11.85 0.63
C LEU A 23 7.89 11.89 -0.66
N GLN A 24 7.26 11.57 -1.80
CA GLN A 24 7.88 11.67 -3.11
C GLN A 24 8.40 13.11 -3.37
N LYS A 25 7.58 14.11 -3.09
CA LYS A 25 7.93 15.52 -3.28
C LYS A 25 9.10 15.94 -2.41
N ALA A 26 9.09 15.56 -1.12
CA ALA A 26 10.15 15.87 -0.18
C ALA A 26 11.49 15.30 -0.63
N LEU A 27 11.52 14.05 -1.05
CA LEU A 27 12.74 13.40 -1.54
C LEU A 27 13.24 14.03 -2.86
N ARG A 28 12.33 14.36 -3.77
CA ARG A 28 12.69 15.06 -5.02
C ARG A 28 13.27 16.45 -4.78
N ASN A 29 12.75 17.19 -3.81
CA ASN A 29 13.29 18.49 -3.43
C ASN A 29 14.72 18.40 -2.85
N GLN A 30 15.12 17.22 -2.37
CA GLN A 30 16.49 16.92 -1.93
C GLN A 30 17.37 16.37 -3.07
N GLY A 31 16.90 16.35 -4.30
CA GLY A 31 17.65 15.92 -5.48
C GLY A 31 17.61 14.42 -5.78
N TYR A 32 16.77 13.64 -5.10
CA TYR A 32 16.60 12.21 -5.40
C TYR A 32 15.64 11.97 -6.55
N GLN A 33 15.92 10.99 -7.37
CA GLN A 33 14.94 10.43 -8.32
C GLN A 33 14.04 9.45 -7.55
N THR A 34 12.72 9.57 -7.70
CA THR A 34 11.78 8.76 -6.92
C THR A 34 10.67 8.18 -7.78
N GLU A 35 10.32 6.94 -7.52
CA GLU A 35 9.14 6.28 -8.09
C GLU A 35 8.36 5.58 -6.97
N ASN A 36 7.04 5.71 -6.99
CA ASN A 36 6.18 4.92 -6.13
C ASN A 36 5.93 3.54 -6.79
N ILE A 37 6.21 2.48 -6.06
CA ILE A 37 6.04 1.10 -6.54
C ILE A 37 4.54 0.77 -6.53
N ASP A 38 3.95 0.62 -7.71
CA ASP A 38 2.51 0.33 -7.87
C ASP A 38 2.21 -1.14 -7.58
N TYR A 39 2.15 -1.50 -6.30
CA TYR A 39 1.77 -2.82 -5.86
C TYR A 39 0.28 -2.88 -5.53
N ALA A 40 -0.48 -3.58 -6.35
CA ALA A 40 -1.92 -3.79 -6.20
C ALA A 40 -2.27 -5.28 -6.35
N PRO A 41 -2.22 -6.07 -5.27
CA PRO A 41 -2.52 -7.50 -5.34
C PRO A 41 -3.94 -7.75 -5.84
N SER A 42 -4.10 -8.75 -6.72
CA SER A 42 -5.40 -9.12 -7.27
C SER A 42 -6.39 -9.48 -6.16
N THR A 43 -7.68 -9.21 -6.40
CA THR A 43 -8.74 -9.46 -5.42
C THR A 43 -8.81 -10.94 -5.00
N VAL A 44 -8.53 -11.86 -5.92
CA VAL A 44 -8.49 -13.30 -5.65
C VAL A 44 -7.42 -13.64 -4.61
N LYS A 45 -6.20 -13.10 -4.78
CA LYS A 45 -5.10 -13.32 -3.82
C LYS A 45 -5.34 -12.63 -2.47
N LYS A 46 -6.06 -11.50 -2.45
CA LYS A 46 -6.50 -10.89 -1.18
C LYS A 46 -7.40 -11.83 -0.39
N VAL A 47 -8.37 -12.46 -1.05
CA VAL A 47 -9.29 -13.43 -0.43
C VAL A 47 -8.57 -14.68 0.04
N GLU A 48 -7.67 -15.26 -0.76
CA GLU A 48 -6.87 -16.42 -0.34
C GLU A 48 -6.04 -16.17 0.92
N ASN A 49 -5.38 -15.00 1.00
CA ASN A 49 -4.60 -14.63 2.19
C ASN A 49 -5.48 -14.41 3.43
N LEU A 50 -6.70 -13.89 3.25
CA LEU A 50 -7.68 -13.73 4.33
C LEU A 50 -8.20 -15.09 4.83
N ILE A 51 -8.47 -16.05 3.94
CA ILE A 51 -8.94 -17.39 4.29
C ILE A 51 -7.87 -18.18 5.07
N LYS A 52 -6.61 -18.02 4.71
CA LYS A 52 -5.48 -18.69 5.40
C LYS A 52 -5.30 -18.21 6.85
N ASN A 53 -5.81 -17.03 7.19
CA ASN A 53 -5.70 -16.45 8.53
C ASN A 53 -7.09 -16.25 9.15
N LYS A 54 -7.56 -17.20 9.97
CA LYS A 54 -8.89 -17.19 10.60
C LYS A 54 -9.19 -15.90 11.39
N ASN A 55 -8.19 -15.29 12.03
CA ASN A 55 -8.37 -14.04 12.77
C ASN A 55 -8.54 -12.84 11.84
N SER A 56 -7.84 -12.84 10.70
CA SER A 56 -7.99 -11.81 9.66
C SER A 56 -9.34 -11.92 8.98
N LEU A 57 -9.87 -13.14 8.80
CA LEU A 57 -11.18 -13.37 8.21
C LEU A 57 -12.31 -12.80 9.10
N LYS A 58 -12.26 -13.04 10.42
CA LYS A 58 -13.25 -12.51 11.37
C LYS A 58 -13.24 -10.97 11.38
N LEU A 59 -12.07 -10.36 11.50
CA LEU A 59 -11.92 -8.89 11.45
C LEU A 59 -12.28 -8.30 10.08
N PHE A 60 -12.05 -9.04 9.01
CA PHE A 60 -12.47 -8.65 7.67
C PHE A 60 -14.01 -8.66 7.56
N LEU A 61 -14.68 -9.69 8.04
CA LEU A 61 -16.14 -9.77 8.02
C LEU A 61 -16.76 -8.63 8.84
N GLU A 62 -16.27 -8.37 10.05
CA GLU A 62 -16.73 -7.26 10.89
C GLU A 62 -16.54 -5.88 10.21
N LYS A 63 -15.41 -5.67 9.52
CA LYS A 63 -15.15 -4.44 8.75
C LYS A 63 -15.87 -4.42 7.40
N TRP A 64 -16.17 -5.57 6.83
CA TRP A 64 -16.90 -5.69 5.57
C TRP A 64 -18.33 -5.21 5.70
N ASP A 65 -19.02 -5.55 6.80
CA ASP A 65 -20.36 -5.06 7.09
C ASP A 65 -20.38 -3.53 7.23
N ALA A 66 -19.39 -2.96 7.95
CA ALA A 66 -19.24 -1.52 8.07
C ALA A 66 -18.87 -0.84 6.74
N TYR A 67 -18.07 -1.50 5.90
CA TYR A 67 -17.71 -1.02 4.56
C TYR A 67 -18.90 -1.07 3.60
N CYS A 68 -19.68 -2.17 3.62
CA CYS A 68 -20.90 -2.30 2.83
C CYS A 68 -21.94 -1.27 3.23
N ALA A 69 -22.13 -1.03 4.53
CA ALA A 69 -23.03 0.00 5.03
C ALA A 69 -22.63 1.41 4.55
N LYS A 70 -21.32 1.74 4.54
CA LYS A 70 -20.82 3.01 3.98
C LYS A 70 -20.98 3.09 2.46
N LYS A 71 -20.84 1.99 1.75
CA LYS A 71 -20.99 1.94 0.29
C LYS A 71 -22.45 2.09 -0.15
N VAL A 72 -23.38 1.61 0.67
CA VAL A 72 -24.83 1.78 0.44
C VAL A 72 -25.28 3.22 0.67
N ALA A 73 -24.57 3.99 1.52
CA ALA A 73 -24.89 5.38 1.83
C ALA A 73 -24.45 6.40 0.73
N GLY A 74 -23.58 6.00 -0.21
CA GLY A 74 -23.16 6.85 -1.34
C GLY A 74 -23.84 6.42 -2.65
N SER A 75 -24.23 7.38 -3.49
CA SER A 75 -24.74 7.03 -4.82
C SER A 75 -23.63 6.39 -5.67
N PRO A 76 -23.94 5.43 -6.57
CA PRO A 76 -22.94 4.83 -7.46
C PRO A 76 -22.19 5.87 -8.31
N ARG A 77 -22.83 6.98 -8.64
CA ARG A 77 -22.25 8.09 -9.40
C ARG A 77 -21.21 8.83 -8.60
N GLU A 78 -21.48 9.16 -7.33
CA GLU A 78 -20.52 9.86 -6.44
C GLU A 78 -19.27 9.01 -6.16
N LEU A 79 -19.44 7.69 -5.99
CA LEU A 79 -18.34 6.76 -5.83
C LEU A 79 -17.47 6.69 -7.09
N SER A 80 -18.08 6.74 -8.28
CA SER A 80 -17.37 6.76 -9.56
C SER A 80 -16.61 8.06 -9.76
N GLU A 81 -17.21 9.22 -9.46
CA GLU A 81 -16.55 10.52 -9.54
C GLU A 81 -15.39 10.66 -8.55
N LYS A 82 -15.59 10.17 -7.32
CA LYS A 82 -14.51 10.11 -6.34
C LYS A 82 -13.35 9.27 -6.83
N GLN A 83 -13.61 8.07 -7.33
CA GLN A 83 -12.56 7.18 -7.83
C GLN A 83 -11.80 7.83 -8.98
N LYS A 84 -12.50 8.45 -9.91
CA LYS A 84 -11.89 9.18 -11.02
C LYS A 84 -10.93 10.28 -10.54
N LYS A 85 -11.34 11.09 -9.56
CA LYS A 85 -10.46 12.12 -8.98
C LYS A 85 -9.19 11.53 -8.34
N PHE A 86 -9.28 10.35 -7.70
CA PHE A 86 -8.11 9.65 -7.19
C PHE A 86 -7.18 9.18 -8.29
N ASP A 87 -7.74 8.60 -9.35
CA ASP A 87 -6.99 8.09 -10.48
C ASP A 87 -6.31 9.25 -11.22
N ASP A 88 -7.05 10.34 -11.49
CA ASP A 88 -6.52 11.57 -12.10
C ASP A 88 -5.37 12.17 -11.26
N PHE A 89 -5.53 12.24 -9.94
CA PHE A 89 -4.48 12.75 -9.06
C PHE A 89 -3.24 11.86 -9.09
N ARG A 90 -3.43 10.54 -8.98
CA ARG A 90 -2.32 9.58 -9.02
C ARG A 90 -1.54 9.68 -10.33
N GLU A 91 -2.23 9.73 -11.46
CA GLU A 91 -1.62 9.77 -12.79
C GLU A 91 -0.89 11.08 -13.08
N ASN A 92 -1.40 12.20 -12.59
CA ASN A 92 -0.84 13.52 -12.90
C ASN A 92 0.24 13.97 -11.91
N TYR A 93 0.23 13.50 -10.65
CA TYR A 93 1.09 14.06 -9.59
C TYR A 93 2.02 13.05 -8.94
N ILE A 94 1.79 11.75 -9.10
CA ILE A 94 2.63 10.71 -8.52
C ILE A 94 3.38 9.99 -9.63
N ASN A 95 4.71 9.97 -9.53
CA ASN A 95 5.54 9.15 -10.40
C ASN A 95 5.46 7.71 -9.92
N ILE A 96 4.93 6.83 -10.76
CA ILE A 96 4.64 5.43 -10.41
C ILE A 96 5.31 4.48 -11.40
N THR A 97 5.73 3.32 -10.89
CA THR A 97 6.19 2.21 -11.73
C THR A 97 5.03 1.59 -12.52
N ARG A 98 5.30 0.62 -13.38
CA ARG A 98 4.26 -0.28 -13.84
C ARG A 98 3.59 -0.99 -12.67
N ARG A 99 2.37 -1.49 -12.89
CA ARG A 99 1.63 -2.23 -11.85
C ARG A 99 2.18 -3.63 -11.65
N TYR A 100 2.29 -4.02 -10.38
CA TYR A 100 2.63 -5.36 -9.91
C TYR A 100 1.44 -5.96 -9.15
N SER A 101 0.96 -7.13 -9.60
CA SER A 101 -0.24 -7.78 -9.06
C SER A 101 0.07 -8.94 -8.12
N SER A 102 1.33 -9.30 -7.98
CA SER A 102 1.77 -10.41 -7.14
C SER A 102 3.14 -10.17 -6.52
N PRO A 103 3.47 -10.87 -5.40
CA PRO A 103 4.80 -10.84 -4.81
C PRO A 103 5.91 -11.24 -5.80
N LYS A 104 5.64 -12.22 -6.69
CA LYS A 104 6.60 -12.63 -7.73
C LYS A 104 6.88 -11.52 -8.75
N GLU A 105 5.84 -10.78 -9.13
CA GLU A 105 6.02 -9.66 -10.06
C GLU A 105 6.78 -8.51 -9.40
N VAL A 106 6.45 -8.14 -8.15
CA VAL A 106 7.17 -7.05 -7.48
C VAL A 106 8.62 -7.42 -7.15
N ALA A 107 8.94 -8.70 -6.98
CA ALA A 107 10.30 -9.16 -6.77
C ALA A 107 11.23 -8.90 -7.98
N THR A 108 10.68 -8.64 -9.15
CA THR A 108 11.49 -8.30 -10.34
C THR A 108 12.19 -6.94 -10.23
N ILE A 109 11.82 -6.11 -9.24
CA ILE A 109 12.47 -4.79 -9.02
C ILE A 109 13.66 -4.86 -8.07
N ASP A 110 14.02 -6.04 -7.57
CA ASP A 110 15.22 -6.22 -6.74
C ASP A 110 16.46 -5.71 -7.49
N GLY A 111 17.20 -4.80 -6.89
CA GLY A 111 18.35 -4.15 -7.51
C GLY A 111 18.04 -2.98 -8.49
N GLU A 112 16.77 -2.63 -8.72
CA GLU A 112 16.42 -1.50 -9.62
C GLU A 112 16.55 -0.12 -8.98
N PHE A 113 16.61 -0.05 -7.65
CA PHE A 113 16.70 1.20 -6.87
C PHE A 113 17.90 1.17 -5.94
N ASP A 114 18.50 2.34 -5.71
CA ASP A 114 19.60 2.50 -4.73
C ASP A 114 19.13 2.38 -3.27
N ALA A 115 17.84 2.59 -3.03
CA ALA A 115 17.17 2.37 -1.74
C ALA A 115 15.65 2.18 -1.91
N TYR A 116 15.06 1.46 -0.98
CA TYR A 116 13.62 1.21 -0.92
C TYR A 116 13.05 1.77 0.38
N ILE A 117 12.03 2.63 0.28
CA ILE A 117 11.36 3.23 1.44
C ILE A 117 9.94 2.71 1.51
N CYS A 118 9.55 2.16 2.66
CA CYS A 118 8.16 1.82 2.93
C CYS A 118 7.54 2.83 3.91
N GLY A 119 6.30 3.22 3.66
CA GLY A 119 5.55 4.18 4.50
C GLY A 119 5.24 5.50 3.80
N SER A 120 4.70 6.53 4.48
CA SER A 120 4.13 6.38 5.82
C SER A 120 2.71 5.84 5.69
N ASP A 121 2.17 5.10 6.57
CA ASP A 121 0.76 4.69 6.72
C ASP A 121 0.70 3.47 7.66
N GLN A 122 -0.51 2.94 7.89
CA GLN A 122 -0.75 1.69 8.61
C GLN A 122 -0.45 0.46 7.74
N ILE A 123 0.66 0.50 7.00
CA ILE A 123 1.03 -0.54 6.03
C ILE A 123 1.43 -1.86 6.70
N TRP A 124 1.78 -1.82 7.99
CA TRP A 124 2.11 -3.00 8.80
C TRP A 124 0.93 -3.50 9.63
N SER A 125 -0.30 -3.12 9.24
CA SER A 125 -1.49 -3.56 9.96
C SER A 125 -1.58 -5.09 10.02
N PRO A 126 -1.70 -5.69 11.23
CA PRO A 126 -1.81 -7.13 11.40
C PRO A 126 -3.08 -7.72 10.78
N VAL A 127 -4.05 -6.88 10.43
CA VAL A 127 -5.26 -7.28 9.70
C VAL A 127 -4.95 -7.57 8.22
N LEU A 128 -3.99 -6.87 7.65
CA LEU A 128 -3.67 -6.95 6.23
C LEU A 128 -2.44 -7.82 5.94
N LEU A 129 -1.61 -8.09 6.95
CA LEU A 129 -0.39 -8.89 6.91
C LEU A 129 0.11 -9.22 5.50
N ASN A 130 0.64 -8.23 4.82
CA ASN A 130 1.18 -8.41 3.50
C ASN A 130 2.71 -8.31 3.55
N PRO A 131 3.44 -9.43 3.42
CA PRO A 131 4.90 -9.48 3.51
C PRO A 131 5.61 -8.50 2.59
N VAL A 132 5.03 -8.19 1.45
CA VAL A 132 5.60 -7.23 0.48
C VAL A 132 5.89 -5.87 1.14
N PHE A 133 5.06 -5.40 2.06
CA PHE A 133 5.29 -4.14 2.78
C PHE A 133 6.39 -4.22 3.85
N TYR A 134 6.97 -5.39 4.07
CA TYR A 134 8.18 -5.58 4.87
C TYR A 134 9.43 -5.78 4.01
N PHE A 135 9.28 -5.64 2.68
CA PHE A 135 10.35 -5.88 1.72
C PHE A 135 10.94 -7.29 1.78
N ASP A 136 10.09 -8.30 2.04
CA ASP A 136 10.50 -9.71 2.07
C ASP A 136 10.91 -10.26 0.70
N PHE A 137 10.56 -9.55 -0.36
CA PHE A 137 10.91 -9.88 -1.75
C PHE A 137 12.27 -9.34 -2.20
N LEU A 138 12.90 -8.46 -1.40
CA LEU A 138 14.19 -7.87 -1.72
C LEU A 138 15.32 -8.68 -1.08
N SER A 139 16.46 -8.77 -1.76
CA SER A 139 17.68 -9.35 -1.22
C SER A 139 18.18 -8.62 0.03
N ASP A 140 18.93 -9.30 0.90
CA ASP A 140 19.42 -8.72 2.16
C ASP A 140 20.46 -7.60 1.96
N THR A 141 21.05 -7.53 0.78
CA THR A 141 22.01 -6.48 0.39
C THR A 141 21.33 -5.14 0.08
N GLU A 142 20.02 -5.15 -0.17
CA GLU A 142 19.27 -3.95 -0.49
C GLU A 142 19.09 -3.01 0.71
N ARG A 143 19.15 -1.71 0.44
CA ARG A 143 18.92 -0.69 1.46
C ARG A 143 17.41 -0.50 1.69
N LYS A 144 16.90 -1.05 2.77
CA LYS A 144 15.49 -1.03 3.17
C LYS A 144 15.26 -0.02 4.28
N ILE A 145 14.33 0.90 4.10
CA ILE A 145 14.04 2.00 5.03
C ILE A 145 12.55 1.99 5.38
N ALA A 146 12.23 2.04 6.67
CA ALA A 146 10.88 2.25 7.15
C ALA A 146 10.70 3.71 7.57
N TYR A 147 9.79 4.43 6.93
CA TYR A 147 9.47 5.82 7.23
C TYR A 147 8.06 5.95 7.78
N ALA A 148 7.93 6.21 9.07
CA ALA A 148 6.65 6.39 9.76
C ALA A 148 5.60 5.29 9.47
N CYS A 149 6.06 4.05 9.29
CA CYS A 149 5.17 2.90 9.18
C CYS A 149 4.51 2.61 10.53
N SER A 150 3.24 2.23 10.51
CA SER A 150 2.52 1.87 11.74
C SER A 150 1.71 0.59 11.59
N PHE A 151 1.38 0.00 12.73
CA PHE A 151 0.49 -1.16 12.79
C PHE A 151 -0.99 -0.78 12.81
N GLY A 152 -1.32 0.47 13.16
CA GLY A 152 -2.70 0.94 13.26
C GLY A 152 -3.51 0.28 14.38
N VAL A 153 -2.84 -0.35 15.35
CA VAL A 153 -3.42 -0.99 16.53
C VAL A 153 -2.59 -0.69 17.76
N SER A 154 -3.24 -0.64 18.92
CA SER A 154 -2.57 -0.37 20.22
C SER A 154 -1.81 -1.57 20.79
N SER A 155 -2.13 -2.77 20.34
CA SER A 155 -1.45 -4.00 20.77
C SER A 155 -1.44 -5.05 19.65
N ILE A 156 -0.35 -5.79 19.55
CA ILE A 156 -0.23 -6.94 18.65
C ILE A 156 -0.40 -8.19 19.52
N LYS A 157 -1.51 -8.91 19.32
CA LYS A 157 -1.70 -10.21 20.01
C LYS A 157 -0.82 -11.24 19.29
N GLY A 158 0.31 -11.57 19.88
CA GLY A 158 1.12 -12.71 19.47
C GLY A 158 0.35 -14.02 19.70
N LYS A 159 0.52 -15.01 18.84
CA LYS A 159 0.19 -16.40 19.19
C LYS A 159 1.19 -16.81 20.28
N LYS A 160 0.69 -17.22 21.45
CA LYS A 160 1.46 -18.04 22.38
C LYS A 160 1.68 -19.42 21.77
#